data_444ef9b1e9522038666445d16f5ad4df
#
_entry.id   444ef9b1e9522038666445d16f5ad4df
#
_cell.length_a   1.000
_cell.length_b   1.000
_cell.length_c   1.000
_cell.angle_alpha   90.00
_cell.angle_beta   90.00
_cell.angle_gamma   90.00
#
_symmetry.space_group_name_H-M   'P 1'
#
loop_
_entity.id
_entity.type
_entity.pdbx_description
1 polymer ?
#
loop_
_entity_poly.entity_id
_entity_poly.type
_entity_poly.pdbx_seq_one_letter_code
_entity_poly.pdbx_strand_id
1 'polypeptide(L)'
;MSVACALAEFAVRLNFGDIPPEVVANARLRLLDTVGVCLASVGMPYADAVSKVVTAQGASDEATLIGSMQRAAAGWAAFYNGALAHGNDYDDTHSVALMHASAVVVPVVLAMGERLRTSGAEAIVAAVAAYETALRIGMAAPAAFHARGFHATSVCGVFSAAIGAGKLLGLDMSQTAHAIGIAGSQAAGSLEFLSDGAWTKRMHPGWAAHAGIIAAQLAAHGYTGPAT
;
A
#
# COMPACT_ATOMS: atom_id res chain seq x y z
N MET A 1 -20.69 -5.54 15.14
CA MET A 1 -20.00 -4.85 14.00
C MET A 1 -18.82 -5.72 13.62
N SER A 2 -18.63 -6.04 12.32
CA SER A 2 -17.49 -6.82 11.86
C SER A 2 -16.18 -6.00 11.94
N VAL A 3 -15.02 -6.67 11.88
CA VAL A 3 -13.71 -5.98 11.85
C VAL A 3 -13.60 -5.09 10.62
N ALA A 4 -14.08 -5.55 9.46
CA ALA A 4 -14.08 -4.76 8.23
C ALA A 4 -14.89 -3.46 8.40
N CYS A 5 -16.09 -3.54 9.00
CA CYS A 5 -16.91 -2.36 9.27
C CYS A 5 -16.25 -1.40 10.28
N ALA A 6 -15.58 -1.91 11.31
CA ALA A 6 -14.89 -1.06 12.30
C ALA A 6 -13.70 -0.30 11.67
N LEU A 7 -12.91 -0.98 10.83
CA LEU A 7 -11.81 -0.35 10.09
C LEU A 7 -12.33 0.66 9.07
N ALA A 8 -13.43 0.34 8.38
CA ALA A 8 -14.08 1.26 7.43
C ALA A 8 -14.59 2.53 8.13
N GLU A 9 -15.27 2.37 9.28
CA GLU A 9 -15.77 3.50 10.06
C GLU A 9 -14.63 4.42 10.50
N PHE A 10 -13.54 3.86 11.04
CA PHE A 10 -12.36 4.62 11.42
C PHE A 10 -11.78 5.39 10.22
N ALA A 11 -11.54 4.71 9.11
CA ALA A 11 -10.92 5.32 7.94
C ALA A 11 -11.78 6.44 7.33
N VAL A 12 -13.09 6.23 7.22
CA VAL A 12 -14.01 7.21 6.64
C VAL A 12 -14.11 8.45 7.52
N ARG A 13 -14.20 8.30 8.85
CA ARG A 13 -14.36 9.41 9.79
C ARG A 13 -13.09 10.21 10.04
N LEU A 14 -11.91 9.63 9.85
CA LEU A 14 -10.64 10.31 10.12
C LEU A 14 -10.48 11.56 9.26
N ASN A 15 -10.22 12.72 9.88
CA ASN A 15 -9.95 13.98 9.22
C ASN A 15 -8.58 14.53 9.65
N PHE A 16 -8.03 15.48 8.90
CA PHE A 16 -6.72 16.04 9.18
C PHE A 16 -6.62 16.68 10.58
N GLY A 17 -7.70 17.33 11.02
CA GLY A 17 -7.77 17.95 12.36
C GLY A 17 -7.80 16.96 13.52
N ASP A 18 -8.08 15.69 13.27
CA ASP A 18 -8.09 14.63 14.29
C ASP A 18 -6.70 14.03 14.52
N ILE A 19 -5.73 14.34 13.64
CA ILE A 19 -4.38 13.75 13.67
C ILE A 19 -3.45 14.65 14.49
N PRO A 20 -2.82 14.12 15.55
CA PRO A 20 -1.86 14.88 16.34
C PRO A 20 -0.71 15.43 15.48
N PRO A 21 -0.20 16.65 15.76
CA PRO A 21 0.86 17.28 14.96
C PRO A 21 2.13 16.43 14.82
N GLU A 22 2.50 15.69 15.86
CA GLU A 22 3.64 14.77 15.84
C GLU A 22 3.43 13.58 14.91
N VAL A 23 2.21 13.08 14.76
CA VAL A 23 1.86 12.03 13.80
C VAL A 23 1.92 12.57 12.38
N VAL A 24 1.45 13.79 12.15
CA VAL A 24 1.57 14.48 10.85
C VAL A 24 3.05 14.65 10.47
N ALA A 25 3.90 15.09 11.42
CA ALA A 25 5.32 15.24 11.20
C ALA A 25 6.00 13.89 10.87
N ASN A 26 5.66 12.84 11.62
CA ASN A 26 6.18 11.50 11.38
C ASN A 26 5.74 10.95 10.02
N ALA A 27 4.48 11.11 9.63
CA ALA A 27 3.98 10.69 8.32
C ALA A 27 4.74 11.38 7.17
N ARG A 28 5.04 12.68 7.30
CA ARG A 28 5.86 13.40 6.31
C ARG A 28 7.27 12.84 6.18
N LEU A 29 7.90 12.52 7.31
CA LEU A 29 9.24 11.92 7.30
C LEU A 29 9.24 10.55 6.64
N ARG A 30 8.22 9.71 6.90
CA ARG A 30 8.08 8.39 6.27
C ARG A 30 7.88 8.50 4.75
N LEU A 31 7.06 9.46 4.30
CA LEU A 31 6.90 9.74 2.88
C LEU A 31 8.26 10.12 2.22
N LEU A 32 8.99 11.03 2.85
CA LEU A 32 10.30 11.47 2.35
C LEU A 32 11.31 10.33 2.33
N ASP A 33 11.43 9.58 3.42
CA ASP A 33 12.31 8.42 3.57
C ASP A 33 12.04 7.38 2.49
N THR A 34 10.77 6.98 2.32
CA THR A 34 10.38 5.97 1.32
C THR A 34 10.72 6.42 -0.11
N VAL A 35 10.50 7.70 -0.44
CA VAL A 35 10.92 8.23 -1.75
C VAL A 35 12.44 8.15 -1.90
N GLY A 36 13.20 8.45 -0.85
CA GLY A 36 14.66 8.30 -0.83
C GLY A 36 15.11 6.86 -1.07
N VAL A 37 14.47 5.90 -0.41
CA VAL A 37 14.75 4.46 -0.61
C VAL A 37 14.38 4.00 -2.02
N CYS A 38 13.27 4.49 -2.60
CA CYS A 38 12.94 4.23 -4.00
C CYS A 38 14.04 4.73 -4.94
N LEU A 39 14.51 5.96 -4.75
CA LEU A 39 15.58 6.54 -5.58
C LEU A 39 16.90 5.73 -5.46
N ALA A 40 17.23 5.24 -4.27
CA ALA A 40 18.40 4.39 -4.05
C ALA A 40 18.29 3.00 -4.74
N SER A 41 17.08 2.59 -5.08
CA SER A 41 16.80 1.32 -5.77
C SER A 41 16.82 1.43 -7.29
N VAL A 42 16.86 2.64 -7.84
CA VAL A 42 16.89 2.87 -9.30
C VAL A 42 18.15 2.29 -9.92
N GLY A 43 18.00 1.62 -11.06
CA GLY A 43 19.11 0.96 -11.77
C GLY A 43 19.53 -0.41 -11.22
N MET A 44 18.88 -0.87 -10.15
CA MET A 44 19.08 -2.24 -9.69
C MET A 44 18.44 -3.25 -10.67
N PRO A 45 19.02 -4.44 -10.85
CA PRO A 45 18.51 -5.42 -11.84
C PRO A 45 17.02 -5.80 -11.66
N TYR A 46 16.54 -5.90 -10.41
CA TYR A 46 15.12 -6.16 -10.15
C TYR A 46 14.23 -4.95 -10.52
N ALA A 47 14.73 -3.72 -10.34
CA ALA A 47 14.00 -2.50 -10.70
C ALA A 47 13.81 -2.41 -12.22
N ASP A 48 14.83 -2.76 -13.00
CA ASP A 48 14.76 -2.84 -14.46
C ASP A 48 13.71 -3.85 -14.93
N ALA A 49 13.68 -5.03 -14.29
CA ALA A 49 12.68 -6.06 -14.61
C ALA A 49 11.26 -5.57 -14.35
N VAL A 50 11.02 -4.93 -13.19
CA VAL A 50 9.70 -4.37 -12.84
C VAL A 50 9.32 -3.23 -13.79
N SER A 51 10.27 -2.34 -14.12
CA SER A 51 10.05 -1.23 -15.06
C SER A 51 9.57 -1.72 -16.43
N LYS A 52 10.22 -2.75 -16.97
CA LYS A 52 9.82 -3.35 -18.26
C LYS A 52 8.40 -3.91 -18.23
N VAL A 53 8.02 -4.59 -17.14
CA VAL A 53 6.66 -5.10 -16.99
C VAL A 53 5.65 -3.95 -16.94
N VAL A 54 5.91 -2.92 -16.13
CA VAL A 54 4.99 -1.79 -15.97
C VAL A 54 4.83 -1.01 -17.27
N THR A 55 5.93 -0.75 -17.99
CA THR A 55 5.90 -0.03 -19.26
C THR A 55 5.10 -0.81 -20.33
N ALA A 56 5.15 -2.14 -20.30
CA ALA A 56 4.40 -2.98 -21.24
C ALA A 56 2.88 -2.98 -21.00
N GLN A 57 2.40 -2.45 -19.86
CA GLN A 57 0.95 -2.36 -19.56
C GLN A 57 0.24 -1.23 -20.32
N GLY A 58 0.96 -0.43 -21.06
CA GLY A 58 0.42 0.68 -21.85
C GLY A 58 0.72 2.05 -21.25
N ALA A 59 0.58 3.08 -22.10
CA ALA A 59 0.82 4.46 -21.70
C ALA A 59 -0.32 4.98 -20.83
N SER A 60 0.03 5.68 -19.74
CA SER A 60 -0.90 6.41 -18.89
C SER A 60 -0.17 7.59 -18.24
N ASP A 61 -0.88 8.68 -18.00
CA ASP A 61 -0.36 9.90 -17.36
C ASP A 61 -0.97 10.10 -15.96
N GLU A 62 -1.21 9.00 -15.23
CA GLU A 62 -1.86 9.09 -13.93
C GLU A 62 -0.88 9.31 -12.77
N ALA A 63 0.24 8.58 -12.73
CA ALA A 63 1.16 8.62 -11.60
C ALA A 63 2.61 8.37 -12.01
N THR A 64 3.54 8.97 -11.26
CA THR A 64 4.97 8.98 -11.54
C THR A 64 5.64 7.66 -11.14
N LEU A 65 6.49 7.14 -12.02
CA LEU A 65 7.47 6.11 -11.67
C LEU A 65 8.68 6.79 -11.04
N ILE A 66 8.87 6.66 -9.72
CA ILE A 66 9.92 7.36 -8.97
C ILE A 66 11.30 7.04 -9.55
N GLY A 67 12.09 8.10 -9.77
CA GLY A 67 13.44 7.99 -10.35
C GLY A 67 13.47 7.87 -11.88
N SER A 68 12.31 8.02 -12.56
CA SER A 68 12.23 8.08 -14.01
C SER A 68 11.37 9.27 -14.48
N MET A 69 11.43 9.57 -15.78
CA MET A 69 10.55 10.56 -16.42
C MET A 69 9.24 9.93 -16.92
N GLN A 70 8.98 8.67 -16.57
CA GLN A 70 7.83 7.92 -17.04
C GLN A 70 6.68 7.99 -16.04
N ARG A 71 5.47 7.85 -16.57
CA ARG A 71 4.23 7.75 -15.81
C ARG A 71 3.46 6.49 -16.23
N ALA A 72 2.62 6.00 -15.34
CA ALA A 72 1.80 4.81 -15.57
C ALA A 72 0.43 4.98 -14.92
N ALA A 73 -0.50 4.06 -15.19
CA ALA A 73 -1.74 3.95 -14.43
C ALA A 73 -1.41 3.76 -12.93
N ALA A 74 -2.18 4.40 -12.05
CA ALA A 74 -1.86 4.52 -10.62
C ALA A 74 -1.54 3.18 -9.95
N GLY A 75 -2.30 2.12 -10.27
CA GLY A 75 -2.02 0.77 -9.73
C GLY A 75 -0.64 0.25 -10.15
N TRP A 76 -0.24 0.46 -11.39
CA TRP A 76 1.06 0.02 -11.89
C TRP A 76 2.21 0.90 -11.39
N ALA A 77 1.97 2.21 -11.24
CA ALA A 77 2.95 3.10 -10.61
C ALA A 77 3.17 2.71 -9.14
N ALA A 78 2.10 2.38 -8.40
CA ALA A 78 2.21 1.89 -7.03
C ALA A 78 2.94 0.54 -6.95
N PHE A 79 2.73 -0.36 -7.93
CA PHE A 79 3.48 -1.61 -8.04
C PHE A 79 4.98 -1.37 -8.18
N TYR A 80 5.37 -0.53 -9.15
CA TYR A 80 6.78 -0.18 -9.39
C TYR A 80 7.40 0.47 -8.15
N ASN A 81 6.79 1.52 -7.64
CA ASN A 81 7.31 2.29 -6.52
C ASN A 81 7.41 1.43 -5.24
N GLY A 82 6.45 0.53 -5.00
CA GLY A 82 6.49 -0.39 -3.87
C GLY A 82 7.59 -1.45 -3.97
N ALA A 83 7.87 -1.93 -5.17
CA ALA A 83 9.00 -2.82 -5.41
C ALA A 83 10.35 -2.10 -5.19
N LEU A 84 10.46 -0.83 -5.56
CA LEU A 84 11.65 -0.03 -5.31
C LEU A 84 11.79 0.30 -3.81
N ALA A 85 10.71 0.67 -3.15
CA ALA A 85 10.71 0.98 -1.72
C ALA A 85 11.25 -0.18 -0.87
N HIS A 86 10.89 -1.41 -1.23
CA HIS A 86 11.30 -2.62 -0.49
C HIS A 86 12.57 -3.30 -1.03
N GLY A 87 13.09 -2.80 -2.14
CA GLY A 87 14.13 -3.49 -2.89
C GLY A 87 15.46 -3.67 -2.17
N ASN A 88 15.87 -2.69 -1.37
CA ASN A 88 17.12 -2.69 -0.62
C ASN A 88 16.94 -3.11 0.86
N ASP A 89 15.74 -3.42 1.30
CA ASP A 89 15.41 -3.79 2.70
C ASP A 89 15.84 -2.71 3.73
N TYR A 90 15.76 -1.44 3.31
CA TYR A 90 16.09 -0.24 4.10
C TYR A 90 14.85 0.52 4.57
N ASP A 91 13.68 0.09 4.13
CA ASP A 91 12.39 0.64 4.50
C ASP A 91 12.03 0.38 5.97
N ASP A 92 11.16 1.21 6.51
CA ASP A 92 10.76 1.16 7.92
C ASP A 92 10.24 -0.23 8.33
N THR A 93 10.50 -0.59 9.58
CA THR A 93 10.04 -1.85 10.15
C THR A 93 9.27 -1.62 11.43
N HIS A 94 8.06 -2.18 11.52
CA HIS A 94 7.31 -2.24 12.78
C HIS A 94 7.57 -3.58 13.47
N SER A 95 8.30 -3.56 14.60
CA SER A 95 8.85 -4.75 15.24
C SER A 95 7.79 -5.72 15.78
N VAL A 96 6.62 -5.24 16.22
CA VAL A 96 5.54 -6.11 16.74
C VAL A 96 4.73 -6.72 15.60
N ALA A 97 4.37 -5.93 14.59
CA ALA A 97 3.65 -6.41 13.41
C ALA A 97 4.54 -7.21 12.45
N LEU A 98 5.86 -7.12 12.59
CA LEU A 98 6.88 -7.72 11.72
C LEU A 98 6.64 -7.40 10.24
N MET A 99 6.42 -6.12 9.94
CA MET A 99 6.12 -5.67 8.58
C MET A 99 6.73 -4.31 8.24
N HIS A 100 6.87 -4.06 6.95
CA HIS A 100 7.40 -2.84 6.35
C HIS A 100 6.24 -2.02 5.75
N ALA A 101 5.55 -1.25 6.59
CA ALA A 101 4.29 -0.62 6.19
C ALA A 101 4.45 0.45 5.13
N SER A 102 5.52 1.26 5.20
CA SER A 102 5.75 2.36 4.26
C SER A 102 5.93 1.91 2.82
N ALA A 103 6.50 0.72 2.59
CA ALA A 103 6.69 0.17 1.26
C ALA A 103 5.38 -0.10 0.50
N VAL A 104 4.26 -0.19 1.21
CA VAL A 104 2.91 -0.30 0.61
C VAL A 104 2.18 1.04 0.66
N VAL A 105 2.12 1.65 1.84
CA VAL A 105 1.30 2.84 2.10
C VAL A 105 1.73 4.02 1.25
N VAL A 106 3.03 4.31 1.20
CA VAL A 106 3.54 5.50 0.50
C VAL A 106 3.33 5.40 -1.02
N PRO A 107 3.67 4.29 -1.70
CA PRO A 107 3.35 4.12 -3.12
C PRO A 107 1.89 4.27 -3.46
N VAL A 108 0.97 3.75 -2.63
CA VAL A 108 -0.48 3.90 -2.83
C VAL A 108 -0.90 5.36 -2.75
N VAL A 109 -0.48 6.03 -1.67
CA VAL A 109 -0.91 7.41 -1.40
C VAL A 109 -0.36 8.37 -2.45
N LEU A 110 0.90 8.21 -2.87
CA LEU A 110 1.49 9.03 -3.92
C LEU A 110 0.81 8.77 -5.27
N ALA A 111 0.66 7.51 -5.68
CA ALA A 111 0.07 7.20 -6.98
C ALA A 111 -1.40 7.64 -7.09
N MET A 112 -2.20 7.35 -6.07
CA MET A 112 -3.60 7.78 -6.05
C MET A 112 -3.73 9.29 -5.85
N GLY A 113 -2.85 9.88 -5.04
CA GLY A 113 -2.80 11.32 -4.82
C GLY A 113 -2.51 12.10 -6.11
N GLU A 114 -1.55 11.65 -6.92
CA GLU A 114 -1.27 12.25 -8.23
C GLU A 114 -2.46 12.10 -9.19
N ARG A 115 -2.99 10.88 -9.31
CA ARG A 115 -4.15 10.60 -10.18
C ARG A 115 -5.35 11.48 -9.85
N LEU A 116 -5.63 11.67 -8.56
CA LEU A 116 -6.80 12.41 -8.08
C LEU A 116 -6.51 13.89 -7.82
N ARG A 117 -5.24 14.31 -7.93
CA ARG A 117 -4.77 15.68 -7.64
C ARG A 117 -5.13 16.12 -6.21
N THR A 118 -4.95 15.23 -5.26
CA THR A 118 -5.30 15.49 -3.86
C THR A 118 -4.30 16.45 -3.20
N SER A 119 -4.75 17.13 -2.16
CA SER A 119 -3.86 17.95 -1.32
C SER A 119 -2.92 17.10 -0.46
N GLY A 120 -1.82 17.70 0.01
CA GLY A 120 -0.92 17.03 0.95
C GLY A 120 -1.59 16.68 2.28
N ALA A 121 -2.61 17.41 2.72
CA ALA A 121 -3.39 17.09 3.91
C ALA A 121 -4.21 15.81 3.70
N GLU A 122 -4.91 15.68 2.58
CA GLU A 122 -5.65 14.46 2.22
C GLU A 122 -4.74 13.25 2.08
N ALA A 123 -3.57 13.44 1.47
CA ALA A 123 -2.56 12.39 1.35
C ALA A 123 -2.09 11.88 2.74
N ILE A 124 -1.85 12.79 3.70
CA ILE A 124 -1.46 12.42 5.08
C ILE A 124 -2.59 11.66 5.78
N VAL A 125 -3.85 12.12 5.66
CA VAL A 125 -5.01 11.41 6.25
C VAL A 125 -5.10 9.99 5.70
N ALA A 126 -4.99 9.82 4.40
CA ALA A 126 -5.02 8.51 3.76
C ALA A 126 -3.85 7.62 4.21
N ALA A 127 -2.65 8.20 4.32
CA ALA A 127 -1.48 7.49 4.84
C ALA A 127 -1.69 7.00 6.26
N VAL A 128 -2.17 7.86 7.17
CA VAL A 128 -2.43 7.49 8.58
C VAL A 128 -3.49 6.39 8.66
N ALA A 129 -4.60 6.51 7.92
CA ALA A 129 -5.64 5.47 7.89
C ALA A 129 -5.08 4.12 7.40
N ALA A 130 -4.23 4.15 6.37
CA ALA A 130 -3.58 2.96 5.82
C ALA A 130 -2.57 2.35 6.80
N TYR A 131 -1.72 3.15 7.45
CA TYR A 131 -0.77 2.69 8.48
C TYR A 131 -1.49 2.02 9.64
N GLU A 132 -2.52 2.66 10.21
CA GLU A 132 -3.30 2.11 11.32
C GLU A 132 -3.92 0.76 10.94
N THR A 133 -4.44 0.64 9.73
CA THR A 133 -5.01 -0.62 9.24
C THR A 133 -3.96 -1.72 9.14
N ALA A 134 -2.84 -1.45 8.46
CA ALA A 134 -1.76 -2.41 8.29
C ALA A 134 -1.24 -2.93 9.62
N LEU A 135 -0.90 -2.01 10.51
CA LEU A 135 -0.27 -2.32 11.78
C LEU A 135 -1.22 -3.03 12.73
N ARG A 136 -2.49 -2.64 12.80
CA ARG A 136 -3.49 -3.34 13.64
C ARG A 136 -3.73 -4.77 13.19
N ILE A 137 -3.81 -5.03 11.87
CA ILE A 137 -3.94 -6.39 11.35
C ILE A 137 -2.69 -7.21 11.69
N GLY A 138 -1.49 -6.67 11.48
CA GLY A 138 -0.24 -7.34 11.81
C GLY A 138 -0.09 -7.63 13.31
N MET A 139 -0.43 -6.66 14.16
CA MET A 139 -0.38 -6.80 15.63
C MET A 139 -1.47 -7.73 16.18
N ALA A 140 -2.58 -7.94 15.49
CA ALA A 140 -3.61 -8.88 15.91
C ALA A 140 -3.13 -10.34 15.88
N ALA A 141 -2.11 -10.65 15.06
CA ALA A 141 -1.53 -11.99 14.95
C ALA A 141 0.01 -11.93 14.82
N PRO A 142 0.72 -11.46 15.88
CA PRO A 142 2.17 -11.28 15.85
C PRO A 142 2.89 -12.58 15.45
N ALA A 143 3.80 -12.49 14.46
CA ALA A 143 4.56 -13.61 13.91
C ALA A 143 3.73 -14.75 13.26
N ALA A 144 2.40 -14.78 13.41
CA ALA A 144 1.58 -15.87 12.90
C ALA A 144 1.58 -15.99 11.37
N PHE A 145 1.70 -14.88 10.66
CA PHE A 145 1.84 -14.88 9.20
C PHE A 145 3.15 -15.57 8.79
N HIS A 146 4.28 -15.18 9.39
CA HIS A 146 5.59 -15.76 9.12
C HIS A 146 5.64 -17.25 9.50
N ALA A 147 5.07 -17.63 10.65
CA ALA A 147 5.00 -19.03 11.07
C ALA A 147 4.21 -19.91 10.08
N ARG A 148 3.35 -19.32 9.28
CA ARG A 148 2.58 -20.01 8.23
C ARG A 148 3.15 -19.84 6.82
N GLY A 149 4.35 -19.28 6.70
CA GLY A 149 5.04 -19.10 5.42
C GLY A 149 4.55 -17.90 4.60
N PHE A 150 3.92 -16.90 5.24
CA PHE A 150 3.45 -15.70 4.56
C PHE A 150 4.20 -14.44 5.01
N HIS A 151 4.49 -13.57 4.07
CA HIS A 151 5.10 -12.27 4.31
C HIS A 151 4.05 -11.27 4.81
N ALA A 152 4.11 -10.89 6.09
CA ALA A 152 3.12 -10.02 6.72
C ALA A 152 2.94 -8.69 5.98
N THR A 153 4.03 -8.09 5.47
CA THR A 153 3.98 -6.86 4.66
C THR A 153 3.02 -6.98 3.47
N SER A 154 3.04 -8.12 2.78
CA SER A 154 2.18 -8.34 1.63
C SER A 154 0.73 -8.60 2.05
N VAL A 155 0.54 -9.52 3.01
CA VAL A 155 -0.81 -9.94 3.43
C VAL A 155 -1.56 -8.81 4.12
N CYS A 156 -0.94 -8.10 5.05
CA CYS A 156 -1.57 -6.95 5.72
C CYS A 156 -1.62 -5.72 4.81
N GLY A 157 -0.63 -5.57 3.93
CA GLY A 157 -0.47 -4.44 3.04
C GLY A 157 -1.62 -4.26 2.07
N VAL A 158 -2.20 -5.35 1.54
CA VAL A 158 -3.31 -5.23 0.59
C VAL A 158 -4.55 -4.57 1.22
N PHE A 159 -4.83 -4.84 2.49
CA PHE A 159 -5.93 -4.19 3.22
C PHE A 159 -5.65 -2.71 3.44
N SER A 160 -4.42 -2.37 3.83
CA SER A 160 -4.02 -0.98 4.02
C SER A 160 -4.06 -0.19 2.71
N ALA A 161 -3.64 -0.80 1.61
CA ALA A 161 -3.71 -0.22 0.28
C ALA A 161 -5.16 0.07 -0.15
N ALA A 162 -6.09 -0.87 0.13
CA ALA A 162 -7.51 -0.68 -0.14
C ALA A 162 -8.10 0.48 0.68
N ILE A 163 -7.72 0.60 1.96
CA ILE A 163 -8.13 1.71 2.83
C ILE A 163 -7.55 3.04 2.35
N GLY A 164 -6.24 3.11 2.07
CA GLY A 164 -5.59 4.34 1.62
C GLY A 164 -6.15 4.84 0.30
N ALA A 165 -6.30 3.95 -0.68
CA ALA A 165 -6.91 4.26 -1.96
C ALA A 165 -8.41 4.62 -1.81
N GLY A 166 -9.16 3.87 -1.00
CA GLY A 166 -10.57 4.12 -0.73
C GLY A 166 -10.80 5.48 -0.08
N LYS A 167 -9.93 5.89 0.87
CA LYS A 167 -9.98 7.21 1.50
C LYS A 167 -9.82 8.33 0.47
N LEU A 168 -8.84 8.21 -0.43
CA LEU A 168 -8.60 9.19 -1.49
C LEU A 168 -9.72 9.21 -2.55
N LEU A 169 -10.35 8.07 -2.81
CA LEU A 169 -11.52 7.97 -3.69
C LEU A 169 -12.81 8.50 -3.06
N GLY A 170 -12.82 8.81 -1.76
CA GLY A 170 -14.00 9.26 -1.04
C GLY A 170 -15.06 8.17 -0.85
N LEU A 171 -14.64 6.90 -0.72
CA LEU A 171 -15.56 5.79 -0.49
C LEU A 171 -16.33 5.98 0.82
N ASP A 172 -17.62 5.62 0.80
CA ASP A 172 -18.42 5.55 2.01
C ASP A 172 -18.09 4.31 2.87
N MET A 173 -18.74 4.16 4.04
CA MET A 173 -18.47 3.04 4.95
C MET A 173 -18.76 1.66 4.32
N SER A 174 -19.83 1.56 3.54
CA SER A 174 -20.21 0.31 2.88
C SER A 174 -19.22 -0.06 1.79
N GLN A 175 -18.89 0.88 0.93
CA GLN A 175 -17.90 0.72 -0.14
C GLN A 175 -16.53 0.37 0.44
N THR A 176 -16.11 1.05 1.51
CA THR A 176 -14.82 0.77 2.17
C THR A 176 -14.80 -0.64 2.77
N ALA A 177 -15.87 -1.09 3.42
CA ALA A 177 -15.97 -2.47 3.91
C ALA A 177 -15.90 -3.50 2.77
N HIS A 178 -16.56 -3.23 1.64
CA HIS A 178 -16.44 -4.08 0.44
C HIS A 178 -15.02 -4.07 -0.12
N ALA A 179 -14.34 -2.92 -0.17
CA ALA A 179 -12.94 -2.84 -0.61
C ALA A 179 -12.02 -3.72 0.26
N ILE A 180 -12.21 -3.69 1.59
CA ILE A 180 -11.48 -4.57 2.53
C ILE A 180 -11.77 -6.05 2.21
N GLY A 181 -13.02 -6.43 1.99
CA GLY A 181 -13.39 -7.80 1.66
C GLY A 181 -12.82 -8.28 0.33
N ILE A 182 -12.82 -7.43 -0.70
CA ILE A 182 -12.18 -7.71 -2.00
C ILE A 182 -10.66 -7.89 -1.83
N ALA A 183 -10.02 -7.01 -1.04
CA ALA A 183 -8.59 -7.08 -0.75
C ALA A 183 -8.21 -8.42 -0.11
N GLY A 184 -9.05 -8.96 0.78
CA GLY A 184 -8.83 -10.26 1.40
C GLY A 184 -8.69 -11.41 0.40
N SER A 185 -9.41 -11.36 -0.73
CA SER A 185 -9.29 -12.36 -1.80
C SER A 185 -8.01 -12.23 -2.63
N GLN A 186 -7.27 -11.13 -2.47
CA GLN A 186 -6.04 -10.84 -3.19
C GLN A 186 -4.80 -10.90 -2.28
N ALA A 187 -5.00 -11.16 -0.97
CA ALA A 187 -3.91 -11.25 0.00
C ALA A 187 -3.01 -12.43 -0.31
N ALA A 188 -1.73 -12.16 -0.58
CA ALA A 188 -0.74 -13.14 -1.01
C ALA A 188 0.66 -12.77 -0.50
N GLY A 189 1.64 -13.60 -0.80
CA GLY A 189 3.05 -13.35 -0.49
C GLY A 189 3.69 -14.50 0.29
N SER A 190 4.24 -15.49 -0.43
CA SER A 190 4.97 -16.61 0.17
C SER A 190 6.35 -16.16 0.69
N LEU A 191 6.83 -16.77 1.77
CA LEU A 191 8.20 -16.63 2.26
C LEU A 191 9.20 -17.55 1.54
N GLU A 192 8.78 -18.26 0.49
CA GLU A 192 9.63 -19.20 -0.22
C GLU A 192 10.93 -18.59 -0.80
N PHE A 193 10.94 -17.28 -1.02
CA PHE A 193 12.15 -16.54 -1.41
C PHE A 193 13.31 -16.70 -0.42
N LEU A 194 13.05 -17.12 0.83
CA LEU A 194 14.09 -17.39 1.82
C LEU A 194 14.91 -18.64 1.48
N SER A 195 14.38 -19.54 0.65
CA SER A 195 15.06 -20.79 0.29
C SER A 195 16.24 -20.58 -0.66
N ASP A 196 16.19 -19.56 -1.54
CA ASP A 196 17.19 -19.32 -2.58
C ASP A 196 17.58 -17.84 -2.76
N GLY A 197 17.00 -16.94 -1.99
CA GLY A 197 17.27 -15.50 -2.09
C GLY A 197 16.60 -14.84 -3.31
N ALA A 198 15.54 -15.42 -3.84
CA ALA A 198 14.80 -14.89 -4.98
C ALA A 198 14.25 -13.48 -4.73
N TRP A 199 14.07 -12.70 -5.79
CA TRP A 199 13.60 -11.31 -5.72
C TRP A 199 12.12 -11.14 -5.42
N THR A 200 11.38 -12.22 -5.28
CA THR A 200 9.92 -12.14 -5.05
C THR A 200 9.53 -11.37 -3.79
N LYS A 201 10.37 -11.37 -2.73
CA LYS A 201 10.18 -10.50 -1.57
C LYS A 201 9.97 -9.04 -2.00
N ARG A 202 10.82 -8.54 -2.91
CA ARG A 202 10.86 -7.14 -3.33
C ARG A 202 9.58 -6.69 -4.03
N MET A 203 8.92 -7.56 -4.76
CA MET A 203 7.68 -7.23 -5.44
C MET A 203 6.44 -7.25 -4.52
N HIS A 204 6.51 -7.92 -3.37
CA HIS A 204 5.35 -8.13 -2.50
C HIS A 204 4.62 -6.84 -2.08
N PRO A 205 5.30 -5.78 -1.60
CA PRO A 205 4.64 -4.53 -1.24
C PRO A 205 4.00 -3.84 -2.45
N GLY A 206 4.70 -3.86 -3.58
CA GLY A 206 4.18 -3.31 -4.83
C GLY A 206 2.92 -4.03 -5.30
N TRP A 207 2.92 -5.38 -5.24
CA TRP A 207 1.74 -6.16 -5.59
C TRP A 207 0.57 -5.90 -4.64
N ALA A 208 0.82 -5.82 -3.34
CA ALA A 208 -0.18 -5.46 -2.34
C ALA A 208 -0.76 -4.06 -2.60
N ALA A 209 0.09 -3.08 -2.96
CA ALA A 209 -0.33 -1.74 -3.33
C ALA A 209 -1.24 -1.74 -4.57
N HIS A 210 -0.83 -2.43 -5.64
CA HIS A 210 -1.62 -2.59 -6.85
C HIS A 210 -2.97 -3.25 -6.56
N ALA A 211 -2.96 -4.40 -5.91
CA ALA A 211 -4.16 -5.18 -5.61
C ALA A 211 -5.16 -4.41 -4.73
N GLY A 212 -4.67 -3.67 -3.73
CA GLY A 212 -5.52 -2.84 -2.87
C GLY A 212 -6.14 -1.65 -3.62
N ILE A 213 -5.41 -1.01 -4.53
CA ILE A 213 -5.96 0.03 -5.41
C ILE A 213 -7.08 -0.54 -6.28
N ILE A 214 -6.89 -1.72 -6.88
CA ILE A 214 -7.93 -2.40 -7.66
C ILE A 214 -9.14 -2.73 -6.79
N ALA A 215 -8.94 -3.21 -5.55
CA ALA A 215 -10.02 -3.50 -4.62
C ALA A 215 -10.87 -2.25 -4.31
N ALA A 216 -10.22 -1.11 -4.05
CA ALA A 216 -10.91 0.16 -3.81
C ALA A 216 -11.68 0.64 -5.04
N GLN A 217 -11.10 0.54 -6.24
CA GLN A 217 -11.76 0.91 -7.49
C GLN A 217 -12.96 0.01 -7.79
N LEU A 218 -12.85 -1.30 -7.59
CA LEU A 218 -13.97 -2.23 -7.74
C LEU A 218 -15.13 -1.85 -6.82
N ALA A 219 -14.84 -1.57 -5.55
CA ALA A 219 -15.85 -1.14 -4.59
C ALA A 219 -16.48 0.21 -4.96
N ALA A 220 -15.68 1.16 -5.47
CA ALA A 220 -16.18 2.44 -5.98
C ALA A 220 -17.22 2.28 -7.09
N HIS A 221 -17.08 1.24 -7.90
CA HIS A 221 -18.00 0.89 -8.99
C HIS A 221 -19.10 -0.11 -8.59
N GLY A 222 -19.30 -0.34 -7.27
CA GLY A 222 -20.38 -1.17 -6.77
C GLY A 222 -20.10 -2.69 -6.72
N TYR A 223 -18.84 -3.10 -6.96
CA TYR A 223 -18.47 -4.50 -6.79
C TYR A 223 -18.43 -4.85 -5.29
N THR A 224 -19.03 -5.98 -4.92
CA THR A 224 -19.15 -6.36 -3.51
C THR A 224 -18.09 -7.37 -3.09
N GLY A 225 -17.56 -7.20 -1.88
CA GLY A 225 -16.72 -8.15 -1.18
C GLY A 225 -17.34 -8.54 0.18
N PRO A 226 -16.84 -9.59 0.84
CA PRO A 226 -17.32 -9.95 2.18
C PRO A 226 -17.09 -8.80 3.16
N ALA A 227 -18.14 -8.31 3.81
CA ALA A 227 -18.09 -7.24 4.82
C ALA A 227 -18.29 -7.78 6.25
N THR A 228 -18.24 -9.09 6.44
CA THR A 228 -18.49 -9.81 7.71
C THR A 228 -17.20 -10.26 8.37
#